data_79828c59a22f301d903e0bceddfb538a
#
_entry.id   79828c59a22f301d903e0bceddfb538a
#
_cell.length_a   1.000
_cell.length_b   1.000
_cell.length_c   1.000
_cell.angle_alpha   90.00
_cell.angle_beta   90.00
_cell.angle_gamma   90.00
#
_symmetry.space_group_name_H-M   'P 1'
#
loop_
_entity.id
_entity.type
_entity.pdbx_description
1 polymer ?
#
loop_
_entity_poly.entity_id
_entity_poly.type
_entity_poly.pdbx_seq_one_letter_code
_entity_poly.pdbx_strand_id
1 'polypeptide(L)'
;MKVLLIQKEGVDLHSTLLASETSREVLRFYHPKKTDWGVCIEASTLGSALSVVSELKWYIQRYVSQPLCLLSNGIICTPAYAGIIYEREGSVHDSWDLEILYGIKYHTVMDRIVVTPDSAINDISEFSSDMDRTFRARCLIDDLEKMK
;
A
#
# COMPACT_ATOMS: atom_id res chain seq x y z
N MET A 1 -9.26 7.15 -6.54
CA MET A 1 -8.59 6.19 -5.63
C MET A 1 -7.49 5.46 -6.35
N LYS A 2 -6.44 5.12 -5.66
CA LYS A 2 -5.30 4.44 -6.26
C LYS A 2 -4.88 3.24 -5.43
N VAL A 3 -4.38 2.20 -6.09
CA VAL A 3 -3.72 1.08 -5.44
C VAL A 3 -2.22 1.25 -5.66
N LEU A 4 -1.46 1.24 -4.57
CA LEU A 4 -0.01 1.41 -4.58
C LEU A 4 0.61 0.05 -4.26
N LEU A 5 1.30 -0.53 -5.22
CA LEU A 5 1.96 -1.82 -5.05
C LEU A 5 3.48 -1.59 -4.98
N ILE A 6 4.03 -1.68 -3.77
CA ILE A 6 5.46 -1.50 -3.55
C ILE A 6 6.15 -2.84 -3.79
N GLN A 7 7.08 -2.88 -4.73
CA GLN A 7 7.74 -4.11 -5.16
C GLN A 7 8.74 -4.65 -4.13
N LYS A 8 8.99 -5.95 -4.18
CA LYS A 8 10.05 -6.57 -3.40
C LYS A 8 11.41 -6.19 -3.99
N GLU A 9 12.45 -6.32 -3.17
CA GLU A 9 13.82 -6.05 -3.59
C GLU A 9 14.17 -6.86 -4.84
N GLY A 10 14.79 -6.21 -5.81
CA GLY A 10 15.22 -6.83 -7.04
C GLY A 10 14.12 -7.17 -8.06
N VAL A 11 12.87 -6.79 -7.78
CA VAL A 11 11.74 -7.04 -8.68
C VAL A 11 11.37 -5.78 -9.45
N ASP A 12 11.23 -5.90 -10.77
CA ASP A 12 10.56 -4.89 -11.60
C ASP A 12 9.09 -5.31 -11.71
N LEU A 13 8.28 -4.81 -10.82
CA LEU A 13 6.87 -5.23 -10.70
C LEU A 13 6.08 -4.90 -11.96
N HIS A 14 6.29 -3.74 -12.55
CA HIS A 14 5.56 -3.34 -13.75
C HIS A 14 5.78 -4.33 -14.89
N SER A 15 7.02 -4.69 -15.16
CA SER A 15 7.36 -5.68 -16.19
C SER A 15 6.80 -7.07 -15.84
N THR A 16 6.87 -7.45 -14.58
CA THR A 16 6.37 -8.74 -14.10
C THR A 16 4.87 -8.87 -14.32
N LEU A 17 4.10 -7.83 -13.99
CA LEU A 17 2.64 -7.85 -14.18
C LEU A 17 2.24 -7.85 -15.65
N LEU A 18 2.98 -7.14 -16.49
CA LEU A 18 2.70 -7.09 -17.93
C LEU A 18 3.17 -8.33 -18.69
N ALA A 19 4.10 -9.09 -18.13
CA ALA A 19 4.60 -10.32 -18.75
C ALA A 19 3.61 -11.49 -18.64
N SER A 20 2.72 -11.46 -17.64
CA SER A 20 1.74 -12.52 -17.42
C SER A 20 0.40 -12.18 -18.09
N GLU A 21 -0.15 -13.12 -18.84
CA GLU A 21 -1.46 -12.94 -19.46
C GLU A 21 -2.58 -12.74 -18.44
N THR A 22 -2.53 -13.49 -17.34
CA THR A 22 -3.53 -13.40 -16.27
C THR A 22 -3.56 -12.01 -15.63
N SER A 23 -2.41 -11.49 -15.22
CA SER A 23 -2.37 -10.15 -14.62
C SER A 23 -2.68 -9.05 -15.63
N ARG A 24 -2.26 -9.20 -16.88
CA ARG A 24 -2.64 -8.24 -17.93
C ARG A 24 -4.15 -8.19 -18.14
N GLU A 25 -4.83 -9.33 -18.09
CA GLU A 25 -6.28 -9.37 -18.22
C GLU A 25 -6.98 -8.66 -17.06
N VAL A 26 -6.50 -8.88 -15.82
CA VAL A 26 -7.02 -8.16 -14.64
C VAL A 26 -6.82 -6.66 -14.79
N LEU A 27 -5.65 -6.23 -15.26
CA LEU A 27 -5.27 -4.83 -15.35
C LEU A 27 -5.72 -4.13 -16.63
N ARG A 28 -6.43 -4.83 -17.50
CA ARG A 28 -6.83 -4.37 -18.84
C ARG A 28 -7.47 -2.97 -18.83
N PHE A 29 -8.27 -2.67 -17.83
CA PHE A 29 -9.00 -1.40 -17.75
C PHE A 29 -8.42 -0.42 -16.73
N TYR A 30 -7.28 -0.71 -16.12
CA TYR A 30 -6.77 0.06 -14.97
C TYR A 30 -5.52 0.88 -15.24
N HIS A 31 -4.91 0.75 -16.40
CA HIS A 31 -3.74 1.53 -16.84
C HIS A 31 -2.64 1.66 -15.76
N PRO A 32 -1.98 0.55 -15.39
CA PRO A 32 -0.94 0.60 -14.35
C PRO A 32 0.22 1.51 -14.78
N LYS A 33 0.67 2.34 -13.85
CA LYS A 33 1.80 3.25 -14.07
C LYS A 33 3.02 2.77 -13.31
N LYS A 34 4.15 2.71 -14.00
CA LYS A 34 5.43 2.39 -13.37
C LYS A 34 5.90 3.55 -12.50
N THR A 35 6.39 3.22 -11.30
CA THR A 35 7.00 4.17 -10.38
C THR A 35 8.37 3.64 -9.95
N ASP A 36 9.14 4.46 -9.22
CA ASP A 36 10.44 4.05 -8.70
C ASP A 36 10.34 2.88 -7.71
N TRP A 37 9.20 2.78 -7.03
CA TRP A 37 8.98 1.79 -5.97
C TRP A 37 8.06 0.65 -6.38
N GLY A 38 7.50 0.68 -7.56
CA GLY A 38 6.60 -0.37 -8.04
C GLY A 38 5.59 0.10 -9.06
N VAL A 39 4.31 -0.09 -8.76
CA VAL A 39 3.21 0.20 -9.68
C VAL A 39 2.09 0.95 -8.96
N CYS A 40 1.54 1.96 -9.62
CA CYS A 40 0.36 2.69 -9.18
C CYS A 40 -0.79 2.37 -10.14
N ILE A 41 -1.92 1.93 -9.59
CA ILE A 41 -3.11 1.57 -10.36
C ILE A 41 -4.24 2.52 -9.97
N GLU A 42 -4.86 3.19 -10.95
CA GLU A 42 -6.04 4.02 -10.70
C GLU A 42 -7.30 3.17 -10.69
N ALA A 43 -8.16 3.39 -9.70
CA ALA A 43 -9.46 2.77 -9.58
C ALA A 43 -10.52 3.84 -9.37
N SER A 44 -11.68 3.68 -9.98
CA SER A 44 -12.76 4.69 -9.89
C SER A 44 -13.48 4.65 -8.55
N THR A 45 -13.51 3.49 -7.89
CA THR A 45 -14.19 3.30 -6.62
C THR A 45 -13.35 2.48 -5.64
N LEU A 46 -13.69 2.55 -4.37
CA LEU A 46 -13.04 1.72 -3.35
C LEU A 46 -13.27 0.23 -3.61
N GLY A 47 -14.49 -0.14 -4.02
CA GLY A 47 -14.81 -1.52 -4.40
C GLY A 47 -13.92 -2.04 -5.53
N SER A 48 -13.70 -1.22 -6.56
CA SER A 48 -12.80 -1.56 -7.67
C SER A 48 -11.36 -1.73 -7.20
N ALA A 49 -10.89 -0.83 -6.32
CA ALA A 49 -9.54 -0.92 -5.76
C ALA A 49 -9.33 -2.22 -4.99
N LEU A 50 -10.28 -2.58 -4.13
CA LEU A 50 -10.24 -3.83 -3.36
C LEU A 50 -10.34 -5.06 -4.26
N SER A 51 -11.14 -4.99 -5.33
CA SER A 51 -11.24 -6.08 -6.32
C SER A 51 -9.91 -6.32 -7.02
N VAL A 52 -9.21 -5.27 -7.44
CA VAL A 52 -7.89 -5.40 -8.07
C VAL A 52 -6.90 -6.08 -7.13
N VAL A 53 -6.86 -5.66 -5.86
CA VAL A 53 -5.97 -6.26 -4.85
C VAL A 53 -6.30 -7.75 -4.69
N SER A 54 -7.58 -8.10 -4.63
CA SER A 54 -8.02 -9.49 -4.47
C SER A 54 -7.66 -10.33 -5.71
N GLU A 55 -7.91 -9.81 -6.91
CA GLU A 55 -7.64 -10.53 -8.16
C GLU A 55 -6.14 -10.70 -8.42
N LEU A 56 -5.30 -9.79 -7.92
CA LEU A 56 -3.85 -9.88 -8.05
C LEU A 56 -3.17 -10.54 -6.85
N LYS A 57 -3.93 -11.15 -5.94
CA LYS A 57 -3.42 -11.74 -4.69
C LYS A 57 -2.21 -12.64 -4.90
N TRP A 58 -2.24 -13.50 -5.91
CA TRP A 58 -1.13 -14.41 -6.21
C TRP A 58 0.17 -13.65 -6.52
N TYR A 59 0.07 -12.57 -7.31
CA TYR A 59 1.21 -11.72 -7.66
C TYR A 59 1.69 -10.90 -6.47
N ILE A 60 0.74 -10.38 -5.68
CA ILE A 60 1.03 -9.58 -4.50
C ILE A 60 1.85 -10.40 -3.50
N GLN A 61 1.46 -11.63 -3.24
CA GLN A 61 2.18 -12.51 -2.32
C GLN A 61 3.61 -12.80 -2.78
N ARG A 62 3.86 -12.84 -4.09
CA ARG A 62 5.16 -13.22 -4.65
C ARG A 62 6.08 -12.03 -4.91
N TYR A 63 5.54 -10.93 -5.39
CA TYR A 63 6.35 -9.84 -5.96
C TYR A 63 6.16 -8.49 -5.29
N VAL A 64 5.18 -8.35 -4.42
CA VAL A 64 4.86 -7.09 -3.75
C VAL A 64 5.28 -7.16 -2.29
N SER A 65 6.07 -6.17 -1.87
CA SER A 65 6.46 -6.04 -0.46
C SER A 65 5.29 -5.55 0.38
N GLN A 66 4.55 -4.55 -0.11
CA GLN A 66 3.41 -3.99 0.59
C GLN A 66 2.41 -3.38 -0.38
N PRO A 67 1.16 -3.86 -0.41
CA PRO A 67 0.07 -3.17 -1.09
C PRO A 67 -0.51 -2.09 -0.18
N LEU A 68 -0.83 -0.93 -0.75
CA LEU A 68 -1.47 0.17 -0.05
C LEU A 68 -2.60 0.74 -0.92
N CYS A 69 -3.56 1.40 -0.28
CA CYS A 69 -4.64 2.10 -0.96
C CYS A 69 -4.55 3.60 -0.66
N LEU A 70 -4.65 4.41 -1.70
CA LEU A 70 -4.76 5.88 -1.58
C LEU A 70 -6.22 6.25 -1.83
N LEU A 71 -6.89 6.73 -0.79
CA LEU A 71 -8.31 7.09 -0.85
C LEU A 71 -8.49 8.46 -1.51
N SER A 72 -9.72 8.76 -1.92
CA SER A 72 -10.04 10.03 -2.59
C SER A 72 -9.79 11.26 -1.73
N ASN A 73 -9.80 11.11 -0.39
CA ASN A 73 -9.50 12.20 0.55
C ASN A 73 -8.00 12.38 0.81
N GLY A 74 -7.12 11.63 0.12
CA GLY A 74 -5.68 11.72 0.28
C GLY A 74 -5.08 10.82 1.35
N ILE A 75 -5.90 10.09 2.09
CA ILE A 75 -5.43 9.18 3.14
C ILE A 75 -4.90 7.90 2.50
N ILE A 76 -3.71 7.48 2.92
CA ILE A 76 -3.14 6.18 2.57
C ILE A 76 -3.47 5.19 3.68
N CYS A 77 -3.85 3.97 3.32
CA CYS A 77 -4.19 2.93 4.29
C CYS A 77 -3.85 1.54 3.74
N THR A 78 -3.80 0.56 4.65
CA THR A 78 -3.65 -0.84 4.24
C THR A 78 -4.94 -1.34 3.58
N PRO A 79 -4.87 -2.41 2.77
CA PRO A 79 -6.09 -3.01 2.21
C PRO A 79 -7.09 -3.48 3.27
N ALA A 80 -6.61 -3.98 4.42
CA ALA A 80 -7.47 -4.39 5.52
C ALA A 80 -8.26 -3.20 6.07
N TYR A 81 -7.60 -2.06 6.28
CA TYR A 81 -8.25 -0.82 6.71
C TYR A 81 -9.26 -0.34 5.68
N ALA A 82 -8.89 -0.37 4.40
CA ALA A 82 -9.77 0.00 3.30
C ALA A 82 -11.02 -0.89 3.25
N GLY A 83 -10.87 -2.17 3.53
CA GLY A 83 -11.99 -3.12 3.60
C GLY A 83 -13.00 -2.76 4.69
N ILE A 84 -12.52 -2.32 5.85
CA ILE A 84 -13.40 -1.86 6.94
C ILE A 84 -14.17 -0.61 6.52
N ILE A 85 -13.51 0.34 5.86
CA ILE A 85 -14.18 1.55 5.34
C ILE A 85 -15.28 1.15 4.35
N TYR A 86 -14.98 0.23 3.45
CA TYR A 86 -15.92 -0.23 2.43
C TYR A 86 -17.15 -0.88 3.06
N GLU A 87 -16.95 -1.78 4.04
CA GLU A 87 -18.04 -2.47 4.73
C GLU A 87 -18.92 -1.52 5.54
N ARG A 88 -18.35 -0.43 6.05
CA ARG A 88 -19.07 0.56 6.89
C ARG A 88 -19.53 1.79 6.12
N GLU A 89 -19.62 1.70 4.80
CA GLU A 89 -20.08 2.78 3.92
C GLU A 89 -19.34 4.11 4.13
N GLY A 90 -18.02 4.01 4.37
CA GLY A 90 -17.17 5.19 4.53
C GLY A 90 -17.09 5.75 5.94
N SER A 91 -17.77 5.17 6.92
CA SER A 91 -17.66 5.62 8.31
C SER A 91 -16.59 4.81 9.05
N VAL A 92 -15.50 5.49 9.42
CA VAL A 92 -14.45 4.92 10.25
C VAL A 92 -14.52 5.59 11.61
N HIS A 93 -14.49 4.80 12.68
CA HIS A 93 -14.44 5.35 14.02
C HIS A 93 -13.11 6.04 14.26
N ASP A 94 -13.16 7.20 14.90
CA ASP A 94 -12.03 8.08 15.13
C ASP A 94 -10.96 7.51 16.08
N SER A 95 -11.16 6.31 16.60
CA SER A 95 -10.22 5.68 17.52
C SER A 95 -9.03 5.00 16.82
N TRP A 96 -8.92 5.12 15.51
CA TRP A 96 -7.87 4.45 14.74
C TRP A 96 -6.67 5.35 14.55
N ASP A 97 -5.88 5.48 15.60
CA ASP A 97 -4.67 6.31 15.58
C ASP A 97 -3.41 5.51 15.21
N LEU A 98 -3.59 4.25 14.79
CA LEU A 98 -2.46 3.41 14.40
C LEU A 98 -2.09 3.67 12.95
N GLU A 99 -0.83 3.93 12.74
CA GLU A 99 -0.27 4.10 11.41
C GLU A 99 1.06 3.34 11.32
N ILE A 100 1.41 2.94 10.11
CA ILE A 100 2.73 2.40 9.81
C ILE A 100 3.40 3.37 8.86
N LEU A 101 4.62 3.75 9.15
CA LEU A 101 5.44 4.55 8.25
C LEU A 101 6.37 3.59 7.52
N TYR A 102 6.16 3.47 6.21
CA TYR A 102 6.99 2.65 5.32
C TYR A 102 8.08 3.51 4.71
N GLY A 103 9.32 3.12 4.90
CA GLY A 103 10.46 3.80 4.29
C GLY A 103 10.90 3.09 3.03
N ILE A 104 10.98 3.84 1.92
CA ILE A 104 11.38 3.33 0.62
C ILE A 104 12.81 3.74 0.35
N LYS A 105 13.66 2.76 0.05
CA LYS A 105 15.05 2.97 -0.35
C LYS A 105 15.44 1.82 -1.26
N TYR A 106 16.27 2.11 -2.28
CA TYR A 106 16.66 1.10 -3.27
C TYR A 106 15.45 0.45 -3.96
N HIS A 107 14.40 1.25 -4.22
CA HIS A 107 13.20 0.84 -4.97
C HIS A 107 12.31 -0.19 -4.26
N THR A 108 12.45 -0.37 -2.95
CA THR A 108 11.64 -1.32 -2.16
C THR A 108 11.40 -0.78 -0.76
N VAL A 109 10.57 -1.47 0.02
CA VAL A 109 10.44 -1.17 1.46
C VAL A 109 11.72 -1.59 2.16
N MET A 110 12.47 -0.61 2.65
CA MET A 110 13.71 -0.86 3.40
C MET A 110 13.43 -1.12 4.86
N ASP A 111 12.50 -0.36 5.44
CA ASP A 111 12.16 -0.46 6.86
C ASP A 111 10.76 0.09 7.09
N ARG A 112 10.21 -0.17 8.26
CA ARG A 112 8.90 0.32 8.68
C ARG A 112 8.86 0.50 10.18
N ILE A 113 8.15 1.53 10.62
CA ILE A 113 7.93 1.79 12.04
C ILE A 113 6.45 2.02 12.30
N VAL A 114 6.01 1.63 13.49
CA VAL A 114 4.64 1.88 13.95
C VAL A 114 4.59 3.29 14.53
N VAL A 115 3.61 4.07 14.09
CA VAL A 115 3.39 5.43 14.55
C VAL A 115 2.09 5.47 15.35
N THR A 116 2.17 5.99 16.57
CA THR A 116 1.02 6.21 17.43
C THR A 116 0.97 7.70 17.80
N PRO A 117 -0.12 8.20 18.42
CA PRO A 117 -0.17 9.58 18.86
C PRO A 117 0.96 9.95 19.86
N ASP A 118 1.51 8.94 20.54
CA ASP A 118 2.59 9.11 21.52
C ASP A 118 3.99 9.06 20.90
N SER A 119 4.09 8.78 19.60
CA SER A 119 5.37 8.69 18.90
C SER A 119 6.07 10.04 18.84
N ALA A 120 7.37 10.05 19.14
CA ALA A 120 8.16 11.27 19.09
C ALA A 120 8.34 11.75 17.65
N ILE A 121 8.15 13.05 17.43
CA ILE A 121 8.33 13.67 16.11
C ILE A 121 9.77 13.47 15.61
N ASN A 122 10.74 13.52 16.53
CA ASN A 122 12.16 13.34 16.18
C ASN A 122 12.44 11.96 15.62
N ASP A 123 11.83 10.91 16.18
CA ASP A 123 12.01 9.54 15.71
C ASP A 123 11.48 9.37 14.28
N ILE A 124 10.35 10.01 13.99
CA ILE A 124 9.75 10.00 12.65
C ILE A 124 10.67 10.75 11.68
N SER A 125 11.20 11.88 12.07
CA SER A 125 12.10 12.69 11.24
C SER A 125 13.40 11.95 10.94
N GLU A 126 14.00 11.30 11.93
CA GLU A 126 15.22 10.51 11.75
C GLU A 126 15.00 9.35 10.79
N PHE A 127 13.90 8.63 10.98
CA PHE A 127 13.53 7.53 10.08
C PHE A 127 13.36 8.03 8.64
N SER A 128 12.63 9.13 8.46
CA SER A 128 12.33 9.68 7.15
C SER A 128 13.58 10.23 6.43
N SER A 129 14.55 10.77 7.19
CA SER A 129 15.75 11.36 6.61
C SER A 129 16.66 10.33 5.92
N ASP A 130 16.61 9.07 6.36
CA ASP A 130 17.43 8.01 5.78
C ASP A 130 16.77 7.35 4.57
N MET A 131 15.54 7.73 4.25
CA MET A 131 14.74 7.10 3.19
C MET A 131 14.59 8.03 1.98
N ASP A 132 14.50 7.44 0.79
CA ASP A 132 14.23 8.20 -0.44
C ASP A 132 12.80 8.73 -0.46
N ARG A 133 11.88 7.95 0.11
CA ARG A 133 10.46 8.28 0.19
C ARG A 133 9.83 7.55 1.38
N THR A 134 8.78 8.11 1.94
CA THR A 134 8.00 7.45 2.99
C THR A 134 6.53 7.46 2.63
N PHE A 135 5.83 6.38 3.04
CA PHE A 135 4.37 6.32 2.98
C PHE A 135 3.86 6.12 4.40
N ARG A 136 3.02 7.03 4.85
CA ARG A 136 2.37 6.95 6.16
C ARG A 136 0.97 6.40 5.96
N ALA A 137 0.76 5.14 6.37
CA ALA A 137 -0.46 4.40 6.09
C ALA A 137 -1.22 4.08 7.38
N ARG A 138 -2.52 4.37 7.39
CA ARG A 138 -3.39 3.90 8.46
C ARG A 138 -3.53 2.39 8.38
N CYS A 139 -3.56 1.74 9.52
CA CYS A 139 -3.59 0.29 9.59
C CYS A 139 -4.49 -0.22 10.70
N LEU A 140 -4.76 -1.53 10.67
CA LEU A 140 -5.45 -2.23 11.74
C LEU A 140 -4.44 -2.92 12.65
N ILE A 141 -4.86 -3.28 13.85
CA ILE A 141 -4.01 -4.05 14.78
C ILE A 141 -3.55 -5.36 14.12
N ASP A 142 -4.42 -5.99 13.34
CA ASP A 142 -4.08 -7.22 12.61
C ASP A 142 -2.91 -7.03 11.64
N ASP A 143 -2.77 -5.84 11.05
CA ASP A 143 -1.65 -5.53 10.16
C ASP A 143 -0.32 -5.55 10.92
N LEU A 144 -0.33 -5.11 12.18
CA LEU A 144 0.85 -5.10 13.04
C LEU A 144 1.29 -6.51 13.41
N GLU A 145 0.35 -7.42 13.60
CA GLU A 145 0.64 -8.82 13.90
C GLU A 145 1.33 -9.52 12.76
N LYS A 146 0.98 -9.18 11.52
CA LYS A 146 1.60 -9.75 10.31
C LYS A 146 3.05 -9.29 10.11
N MET A 147 3.46 -8.22 10.79
CA MET A 147 4.82 -7.69 10.70
C MET A 147 5.82 -8.43 11.58
N LYS A 148 5.35 -9.24 12.49
CA LYS A 148 6.20 -9.97 13.43
C LYS A 148 6.78 -11.25 12.84
#